data_ee45234f943e5a8bfb2a34d63d0871ca
#
_entry.id   ee45234f943e5a8bfb2a34d63d0871ca
#
_cell.length_a   1.000
_cell.length_b   1.000
_cell.length_c   1.000
_cell.angle_alpha   90.00
_cell.angle_beta   90.00
_cell.angle_gamma   90.00
#
_symmetry.space_group_name_H-M   'P 1'
#
loop_
_entity.id
_entity.type
_entity.pdbx_description
1 polymer ?
#
loop_
_entity_poly.entity_id
_entity_poly.type
_entity_poly.pdbx_seq_one_letter_code
_entity_poly.pdbx_strand_id
1 'polypeptide(L)'
;MTKKIKIIIAVSAAVVLLIAYSIAKGRGSKDIKVAAETTLKRDITEEVTASGTIYPENEVKISPDVSGEIIDMYVQEGDTVKQGQLLVRINPDIYETQLEQAKAGLNTAKANTANVQAQLNRTRANAELQRKNFEMQKKLYDDKVISQQEYNTAEAQYLMSVAELKAAEKQSLASEFNTQSVEAGLSQAGKTYRRTTVIAPTSGVITGLVSKKGERVVGTAQMAGTEMMRISDLNRMEVRVDVNENDIVRIDVGDTANIEVDAYLGKTFKGIVTQVANSAKANLSTGTDQVTKYEVKILILPSSYAEVMAENNGKMPFRPGMSSTVHILTKTVKQVLAVPVASITLKDKDSAVDEKEEVVFVVNNNVVIKRAITTGIQDTRYIQILSGLKPGDVVVSAPYEAINLKLMDGQKVQVVDKESLFVPKE
;
A
#
# COMPACT_ATOMS: atom_id res chain seq x y z
N MET A 1 -7.14 3.51 102.51
CA MET A 1 -7.46 3.30 101.09
C MET A 1 -8.61 2.31 100.98
N THR A 2 -9.78 2.80 100.61
CA THR A 2 -11.02 2.08 100.56
C THR A 2 -11.02 0.95 99.50
N LYS A 3 -11.61 -0.24 99.78
CA LYS A 3 -11.69 -1.40 98.90
C LYS A 3 -12.10 -1.02 97.48
N LYS A 4 -12.85 0.04 97.24
CA LYS A 4 -13.28 0.53 95.95
C LYS A 4 -12.12 1.07 95.09
N ILE A 5 -11.10 1.66 95.61
CA ILE A 5 -9.94 2.18 94.89
C ILE A 5 -9.06 1.06 94.38
N LYS A 6 -8.89 -0.03 95.13
CA LYS A 6 -8.11 -1.21 94.74
C LYS A 6 -8.76 -1.94 93.57
N ILE A 7 -10.12 -1.97 93.53
CA ILE A 7 -10.88 -2.57 92.39
C ILE A 7 -10.74 -1.71 91.11
N ILE A 8 -10.78 -0.40 91.19
CA ILE A 8 -10.62 0.50 90.03
C ILE A 8 -9.20 0.37 89.44
N ILE A 9 -8.17 0.27 90.30
CA ILE A 9 -6.78 0.08 89.87
C ILE A 9 -6.60 -1.30 89.19
N ALA A 10 -7.21 -2.34 89.73
CA ALA A 10 -7.16 -3.68 89.10
C ALA A 10 -7.89 -3.77 87.78
N VAL A 11 -9.03 -3.09 87.65
CA VAL A 11 -9.78 -3.01 86.38
C VAL A 11 -9.04 -2.17 85.31
N SER A 12 -8.42 -1.03 85.73
CA SER A 12 -7.62 -0.22 84.77
C SER A 12 -6.39 -0.97 84.31
N ALA A 13 -5.69 -1.72 85.23
CA ALA A 13 -4.55 -2.55 84.83
C ALA A 13 -4.93 -3.68 83.88
N ALA A 14 -6.10 -4.30 84.06
CA ALA A 14 -6.63 -5.34 83.17
C ALA A 14 -7.01 -4.77 81.77
N VAL A 15 -7.56 -3.56 81.76
CA VAL A 15 -7.90 -2.88 80.46
C VAL A 15 -6.63 -2.49 79.71
N VAL A 16 -5.60 -1.98 80.39
CA VAL A 16 -4.30 -1.68 79.77
C VAL A 16 -3.62 -2.94 79.25
N LEU A 17 -3.68 -4.06 79.97
CA LEU A 17 -3.16 -5.35 79.52
C LEU A 17 -3.94 -5.89 78.30
N LEU A 18 -5.29 -5.75 78.30
CA LEU A 18 -6.10 -6.14 77.15
C LEU A 18 -5.82 -5.26 75.86
N ILE A 19 -5.59 -3.95 76.09
CA ILE A 19 -5.20 -3.06 75.04
C ILE A 19 -3.80 -3.40 74.49
N ALA A 20 -2.83 -3.64 75.41
CA ALA A 20 -1.49 -4.06 75.05
C ALA A 20 -1.48 -5.44 74.30
N TYR A 21 -2.31 -6.37 74.79
CA TYR A 21 -2.49 -7.66 74.12
C TYR A 21 -3.16 -7.53 72.73
N SER A 22 -4.15 -6.64 72.57
CA SER A 22 -4.81 -6.41 71.26
C SER A 22 -3.87 -5.71 70.27
N ILE A 23 -3.02 -4.78 70.74
CA ILE A 23 -1.98 -4.12 69.92
C ILE A 23 -0.87 -5.12 69.56
N ALA A 24 -0.47 -6.02 70.44
CA ALA A 24 0.50 -7.06 70.15
C ALA A 24 -0.05 -8.13 69.17
N LYS A 25 -1.34 -8.46 69.28
CA LYS A 25 -2.01 -9.43 68.41
C LYS A 25 -2.45 -8.82 67.07
N GLY A 26 -2.65 -7.48 67.00
CA GLY A 26 -3.01 -6.75 65.77
C GLY A 26 -1.82 -6.45 64.83
N ARG A 27 -0.57 -6.71 65.27
CA ARG A 27 0.66 -6.53 64.49
C ARG A 27 1.15 -7.78 63.75
N GLY A 28 0.32 -8.80 63.62
CA GLY A 28 0.56 -9.86 62.64
C GLY A 28 0.34 -9.29 61.23
N SER A 29 1.40 -8.81 60.60
CA SER A 29 1.34 -8.46 59.16
C SER A 29 0.84 -9.70 58.43
N LYS A 30 -0.37 -9.64 57.88
CA LYS A 30 -0.81 -10.71 56.98
C LYS A 30 0.19 -10.75 55.83
N ASP A 31 1.00 -11.81 55.78
CA ASP A 31 1.94 -12.02 54.69
C ASP A 31 1.16 -11.92 53.39
N ILE A 32 1.62 -11.05 52.49
CA ILE A 32 0.96 -10.85 51.20
C ILE A 32 1.23 -12.11 50.38
N LYS A 33 0.14 -12.74 49.89
CA LYS A 33 0.23 -13.89 49.00
C LYS A 33 0.61 -13.40 47.60
N VAL A 34 1.69 -13.96 47.08
CA VAL A 34 2.21 -13.62 45.74
C VAL A 34 2.55 -14.90 44.96
N ALA A 35 2.39 -14.87 43.66
CA ALA A 35 3.00 -15.87 42.80
C ALA A 35 4.36 -15.36 42.34
N ALA A 36 5.32 -16.27 42.21
CA ALA A 36 6.66 -15.93 41.78
C ALA A 36 7.11 -16.87 40.68
N GLU A 37 7.90 -16.35 39.75
CA GLU A 37 8.43 -17.08 38.61
C GLU A 37 9.96 -16.94 38.58
N THR A 38 10.65 -18.03 38.23
CA THR A 38 12.12 -18.03 38.15
C THR A 38 12.56 -17.41 36.81
N THR A 39 13.51 -16.52 36.86
CA THR A 39 14.11 -15.93 35.69
C THR A 39 14.87 -16.96 34.88
N LEU A 40 14.45 -17.16 33.61
CA LEU A 40 15.06 -18.11 32.70
C LEU A 40 15.51 -17.41 31.41
N LYS A 41 16.47 -18.02 30.73
CA LYS A 41 16.84 -17.59 29.39
C LYS A 41 15.82 -18.09 28.40
N ARG A 42 15.29 -17.17 27.58
CA ARG A 42 14.27 -17.45 26.55
C ARG A 42 14.61 -16.69 25.27
N ASP A 43 14.06 -17.15 24.18
CA ASP A 43 14.04 -16.37 22.93
C ASP A 43 12.82 -15.43 23.01
N ILE A 44 13.05 -14.15 22.78
CA ILE A 44 12.00 -13.12 22.76
C ILE A 44 11.94 -12.56 21.34
N THR A 45 10.76 -12.58 20.76
CA THR A 45 10.49 -11.95 19.47
C THR A 45 9.57 -10.77 19.69
N GLU A 46 10.03 -9.60 19.33
CA GLU A 46 9.23 -8.38 19.35
C GLU A 46 8.16 -8.47 18.28
N GLU A 47 6.95 -8.09 18.64
CA GLU A 47 5.76 -8.25 17.79
C GLU A 47 5.02 -6.91 17.71
N VAL A 48 4.73 -6.50 16.48
CA VAL A 48 3.88 -5.34 16.19
C VAL A 48 2.55 -5.84 15.66
N THR A 49 1.46 -5.52 16.35
CA THR A 49 0.11 -5.89 15.96
C THR A 49 -0.56 -4.73 15.22
N ALA A 50 -1.08 -4.99 14.03
CA ALA A 50 -1.79 -4.02 13.24
C ALA A 50 -3.02 -4.64 12.56
N SER A 51 -4.08 -3.85 12.42
CA SER A 51 -5.27 -4.26 11.66
C SER A 51 -5.17 -3.80 10.21
N GLY A 52 -5.69 -4.60 9.31
CA GLY A 52 -5.63 -4.32 7.89
C GLY A 52 -6.72 -4.99 7.08
N THR A 53 -6.62 -4.82 5.78
CA THR A 53 -7.56 -5.37 4.80
C THR A 53 -6.80 -6.09 3.70
N ILE A 54 -7.36 -7.20 3.24
CA ILE A 54 -6.79 -8.02 2.17
C ILE A 54 -7.11 -7.38 0.82
N TYR A 55 -6.09 -7.25 -0.03
CA TYR A 55 -6.18 -6.76 -1.41
C TYR A 55 -5.43 -7.71 -2.34
N PRO A 56 -5.76 -7.73 -3.63
CA PRO A 56 -4.88 -8.35 -4.62
C PRO A 56 -3.59 -7.52 -4.74
N GLU A 57 -2.46 -8.19 -4.93
CA GLU A 57 -1.17 -7.51 -5.18
C GLU A 57 -1.23 -6.63 -6.43
N ASN A 58 -1.85 -7.16 -7.50
CA ASN A 58 -2.05 -6.46 -8.75
C ASN A 58 -3.54 -6.24 -9.01
N GLU A 59 -3.94 -4.98 -9.03
CA GLU A 59 -5.29 -4.54 -9.37
C GLU A 59 -5.22 -3.42 -10.41
N VAL A 60 -5.93 -3.59 -11.52
CA VAL A 60 -6.01 -2.59 -12.58
C VAL A 60 -7.44 -2.05 -12.66
N LYS A 61 -7.58 -0.75 -12.46
CA LYS A 61 -8.84 -0.03 -12.66
C LYS A 61 -9.07 0.20 -14.15
N ILE A 62 -10.23 -0.17 -14.63
CA ILE A 62 -10.63 0.00 -16.02
C ILE A 62 -11.56 1.20 -16.12
N SER A 63 -11.08 2.22 -16.84
CA SER A 63 -11.85 3.40 -17.18
C SER A 63 -11.83 3.58 -18.69
N PRO A 64 -12.88 4.10 -19.31
CA PRO A 64 -12.92 4.28 -20.75
C PRO A 64 -12.04 5.47 -21.16
N ASP A 65 -11.44 5.39 -22.33
CA ASP A 65 -10.70 6.53 -22.92
C ASP A 65 -11.64 7.54 -23.58
N VAL A 66 -12.83 7.11 -23.96
CA VAL A 66 -13.83 7.91 -24.70
C VAL A 66 -15.15 7.94 -23.94
N SER A 67 -15.88 9.03 -24.08
CA SER A 67 -17.18 9.21 -23.43
C SER A 67 -18.31 8.66 -24.30
N GLY A 68 -19.32 8.04 -23.68
CA GLY A 68 -20.48 7.53 -24.42
C GLY A 68 -21.36 6.66 -23.54
N GLU A 69 -22.41 6.09 -24.14
CA GLU A 69 -23.30 5.13 -23.51
C GLU A 69 -22.76 3.71 -23.70
N ILE A 70 -22.84 2.88 -22.68
CA ILE A 70 -22.48 1.46 -22.73
C ILE A 70 -23.62 0.71 -23.46
N ILE A 71 -23.37 0.29 -24.69
CA ILE A 71 -24.37 -0.47 -25.47
C ILE A 71 -24.33 -1.96 -25.18
N ASP A 72 -23.14 -2.50 -24.94
CA ASP A 72 -22.97 -3.91 -24.60
C ASP A 72 -21.93 -4.10 -23.49
N MET A 73 -22.22 -5.04 -22.59
CA MET A 73 -21.33 -5.51 -21.55
C MET A 73 -21.23 -7.04 -21.67
N TYR A 74 -20.00 -7.54 -21.85
CA TYR A 74 -19.74 -8.95 -22.17
C TYR A 74 -19.26 -9.75 -20.98
N VAL A 75 -19.16 -9.10 -19.81
CA VAL A 75 -18.58 -9.67 -18.60
C VAL A 75 -19.43 -9.33 -17.39
N GLN A 76 -19.34 -10.18 -16.36
CA GLN A 76 -19.98 -10.03 -15.07
C GLN A 76 -18.94 -10.01 -13.96
N GLU A 77 -19.33 -9.56 -12.78
CA GLU A 77 -18.48 -9.63 -11.59
C GLU A 77 -18.17 -11.08 -11.24
N GLY A 78 -16.88 -11.37 -11.02
CA GLY A 78 -16.39 -12.73 -10.77
C GLY A 78 -15.93 -13.50 -12.02
N ASP A 79 -16.15 -12.98 -13.24
CA ASP A 79 -15.66 -13.63 -14.44
C ASP A 79 -14.14 -13.56 -14.56
N THR A 80 -13.56 -14.66 -15.05
CA THR A 80 -12.12 -14.69 -15.40
C THR A 80 -11.94 -14.22 -16.84
N VAL A 81 -11.10 -13.21 -17.04
CA VAL A 81 -10.80 -12.62 -18.34
C VAL A 81 -9.34 -12.81 -18.72
N LYS A 82 -9.08 -12.90 -20.02
CA LYS A 82 -7.73 -12.96 -20.61
C LYS A 82 -7.35 -11.59 -21.15
N GLN A 83 -6.03 -11.30 -21.19
CA GLN A 83 -5.53 -10.11 -21.86
C GLN A 83 -6.03 -10.01 -23.30
N GLY A 84 -6.53 -8.85 -23.71
CA GLY A 84 -7.11 -8.59 -25.03
C GLY A 84 -8.58 -8.99 -25.17
N GLN A 85 -9.19 -9.61 -24.16
CA GLN A 85 -10.61 -9.98 -24.19
C GLN A 85 -11.50 -8.72 -24.17
N LEU A 86 -12.56 -8.75 -24.99
CA LEU A 86 -13.56 -7.69 -25.02
C LEU A 86 -14.38 -7.66 -23.74
N LEU A 87 -14.46 -6.48 -23.12
CA LEU A 87 -15.17 -6.26 -21.87
C LEU A 87 -16.47 -5.48 -22.08
N VAL A 88 -16.34 -4.31 -22.71
CA VAL A 88 -17.44 -3.36 -22.87
C VAL A 88 -17.38 -2.73 -24.24
N ARG A 89 -18.55 -2.43 -24.81
CA ARG A 89 -18.69 -1.66 -26.04
C ARG A 89 -19.46 -0.38 -25.75
N ILE A 90 -18.81 0.74 -26.03
CA ILE A 90 -19.39 2.09 -25.93
C ILE A 90 -19.99 2.44 -27.29
N ASN A 91 -21.06 3.23 -27.32
CA ASN A 91 -21.73 3.65 -28.56
C ASN A 91 -20.71 4.29 -29.52
N PRO A 92 -20.50 3.68 -30.70
CA PRO A 92 -19.50 4.12 -31.66
C PRO A 92 -19.97 5.20 -32.64
N ASP A 93 -21.28 5.50 -32.76
CA ASP A 93 -21.90 6.26 -33.82
C ASP A 93 -21.20 7.58 -34.15
N ILE A 94 -20.89 8.38 -33.10
CA ILE A 94 -20.20 9.65 -33.27
C ILE A 94 -18.78 9.45 -33.79
N TYR A 95 -18.07 8.47 -33.25
CA TYR A 95 -16.67 8.17 -33.59
C TYR A 95 -16.55 7.53 -34.98
N GLU A 96 -17.53 6.73 -35.39
CA GLU A 96 -17.62 6.15 -36.71
C GLU A 96 -17.84 7.25 -37.75
N THR A 97 -18.76 8.18 -37.51
CA THR A 97 -18.97 9.36 -38.35
C THR A 97 -17.71 10.20 -38.51
N GLN A 98 -16.96 10.43 -37.41
CA GLN A 98 -15.68 11.15 -37.44
C GLN A 98 -14.63 10.41 -38.28
N LEU A 99 -14.58 9.07 -38.17
CA LEU A 99 -13.68 8.24 -38.95
C LEU A 99 -14.01 8.33 -40.46
N GLU A 100 -15.29 8.26 -40.81
CA GLU A 100 -15.73 8.40 -42.21
C GLU A 100 -15.45 9.77 -42.80
N GLN A 101 -15.65 10.85 -42.01
CA GLN A 101 -15.30 12.21 -42.42
C GLN A 101 -13.80 12.33 -42.68
N ALA A 102 -12.95 11.81 -41.76
CA ALA A 102 -11.51 11.82 -41.97
C ALA A 102 -11.07 11.02 -43.20
N LYS A 103 -11.71 9.89 -43.46
CA LYS A 103 -11.49 9.08 -44.69
C LYS A 103 -11.88 9.80 -45.97
N ALA A 104 -13.00 10.49 -45.96
CA ALA A 104 -13.42 11.34 -47.08
C ALA A 104 -12.41 12.50 -47.31
N GLY A 105 -11.95 13.14 -46.24
CA GLY A 105 -10.91 14.17 -46.29
C GLY A 105 -9.61 13.67 -46.93
N LEU A 106 -9.17 12.46 -46.55
CA LEU A 106 -7.98 11.84 -47.15
C LEU A 106 -8.16 11.59 -48.67
N ASN A 107 -9.33 11.10 -49.08
CA ASN A 107 -9.63 10.88 -50.51
C ASN A 107 -9.56 12.22 -51.27
N THR A 108 -10.08 13.30 -50.72
CA THR A 108 -10.01 14.64 -51.31
C THR A 108 -8.57 15.12 -51.42
N ALA A 109 -7.76 14.95 -50.37
CA ALA A 109 -6.33 15.34 -50.40
C ALA A 109 -5.55 14.53 -51.44
N LYS A 110 -5.79 13.22 -51.55
CA LYS A 110 -5.19 12.35 -52.59
C LYS A 110 -5.57 12.80 -54.01
N ALA A 111 -6.84 13.12 -54.22
CA ALA A 111 -7.30 13.63 -55.53
C ALA A 111 -6.62 14.97 -55.92
N ASN A 112 -6.47 15.88 -54.92
CA ASN A 112 -5.74 17.13 -55.14
C ASN A 112 -4.26 16.88 -55.43
N THR A 113 -3.61 15.96 -54.74
CA THR A 113 -2.20 15.61 -55.04
C THR A 113 -2.05 15.01 -56.41
N ALA A 114 -3.00 14.17 -56.86
CA ALA A 114 -3.01 13.64 -58.24
C ALA A 114 -3.12 14.78 -59.29
N ASN A 115 -4.00 15.76 -59.05
CA ASN A 115 -4.10 16.96 -59.91
C ASN A 115 -2.81 17.77 -59.97
N VAL A 116 -2.19 18.03 -58.84
CA VAL A 116 -0.92 18.76 -58.78
C VAL A 116 0.20 17.97 -59.46
N GLN A 117 0.23 16.66 -59.31
CA GLN A 117 1.18 15.77 -60.00
C GLN A 117 0.99 15.79 -61.52
N ALA A 118 -0.25 15.79 -61.98
CA ALA A 118 -0.57 15.92 -63.44
C ALA A 118 -0.09 17.29 -63.98
N GLN A 119 -0.26 18.38 -63.21
CA GLN A 119 0.25 19.68 -63.54
C GLN A 119 1.80 19.73 -63.60
N LEU A 120 2.49 19.11 -62.59
CA LEU A 120 3.92 18.94 -62.59
C LEU A 120 4.43 18.24 -63.83
N ASN A 121 3.78 17.13 -64.23
CA ASN A 121 4.13 16.37 -65.44
C ASN A 121 3.99 17.22 -66.71
N ARG A 122 2.94 18.05 -66.80
CA ARG A 122 2.74 18.99 -67.89
C ARG A 122 3.84 20.06 -67.95
N THR A 123 4.18 20.66 -66.81
CA THR A 123 5.24 21.66 -66.70
C THR A 123 6.61 21.06 -67.00
N ARG A 124 6.86 19.79 -66.55
CA ARG A 124 8.09 19.07 -66.87
C ARG A 124 8.26 18.84 -68.38
N ALA A 125 7.19 18.45 -69.07
CA ALA A 125 7.21 18.28 -70.52
C ALA A 125 7.47 19.57 -71.26
N ASN A 126 6.89 20.70 -70.80
CA ASN A 126 7.19 22.02 -71.35
C ASN A 126 8.65 22.44 -71.14
N ALA A 127 9.21 22.29 -69.95
CA ALA A 127 10.60 22.58 -69.66
C ALA A 127 11.56 21.75 -70.49
N GLU A 128 11.25 20.49 -70.73
CA GLU A 128 12.04 19.62 -71.62
C GLU A 128 11.97 20.07 -73.07
N LEU A 129 10.82 20.53 -73.57
CA LEU A 129 10.69 21.12 -74.92
C LEU A 129 11.54 22.38 -75.02
N GLN A 130 11.48 23.29 -74.03
CA GLN A 130 12.29 24.54 -74.05
C GLN A 130 13.78 24.23 -73.94
N ARG A 131 14.18 23.22 -73.19
CA ARG A 131 15.56 22.75 -73.13
C ARG A 131 16.08 22.34 -74.51
N LYS A 132 15.34 21.50 -75.23
CA LYS A 132 15.70 21.05 -76.59
C LYS A 132 15.76 22.20 -77.56
N ASN A 133 14.81 23.13 -77.51
CA ASN A 133 14.84 24.34 -78.33
C ASN A 133 16.09 25.23 -78.04
N PHE A 134 16.42 25.43 -76.79
CA PHE A 134 17.61 26.16 -76.41
C PHE A 134 18.89 25.47 -76.87
N GLU A 135 19.02 24.15 -76.70
CA GLU A 135 20.17 23.36 -77.15
C GLU A 135 20.37 23.49 -78.67
N MET A 136 19.25 23.47 -79.47
CA MET A 136 19.27 23.68 -80.89
C MET A 136 19.73 25.11 -81.26
N GLN A 137 19.14 26.14 -80.60
CA GLN A 137 19.53 27.55 -80.82
C GLN A 137 20.96 27.82 -80.43
N LYS A 138 21.47 27.18 -79.36
CA LYS A 138 22.85 27.28 -78.92
C LYS A 138 23.81 26.74 -80.00
N LYS A 139 23.53 25.62 -80.61
CA LYS A 139 24.33 25.07 -81.74
C LYS A 139 24.35 26.08 -82.96
N LEU A 140 23.19 26.61 -83.33
CA LEU A 140 23.13 27.59 -84.42
C LEU A 140 23.87 28.87 -84.12
N TYR A 141 23.95 29.29 -82.87
CA TYR A 141 24.74 30.44 -82.44
C TYR A 141 26.24 30.13 -82.48
N ASP A 142 26.63 28.94 -82.00
CA ASP A 142 28.06 28.51 -82.05
C ASP A 142 28.54 28.42 -83.52
N ASP A 143 27.64 27.99 -84.46
CA ASP A 143 27.84 27.94 -85.88
C ASP A 143 27.72 29.34 -86.56
N LYS A 144 27.44 30.41 -85.78
CA LYS A 144 27.30 31.84 -86.24
C LYS A 144 26.09 32.03 -87.20
N VAL A 145 25.05 31.22 -87.11
CA VAL A 145 23.85 31.28 -87.98
C VAL A 145 22.81 32.27 -87.45
N ILE A 146 22.76 32.49 -86.13
CA ILE A 146 21.76 33.34 -85.48
C ILE A 146 22.42 34.51 -84.73
N SER A 147 21.62 35.54 -84.43
CA SER A 147 22.06 36.69 -83.68
C SER A 147 22.18 36.45 -82.20
N GLN A 148 23.01 37.24 -81.46
CA GLN A 148 23.13 37.23 -80.01
C GLN A 148 21.80 37.51 -79.34
N GLN A 149 20.92 38.33 -79.91
CA GLN A 149 19.60 38.61 -79.35
C GLN A 149 18.70 37.42 -79.38
N GLU A 150 18.68 36.63 -80.46
CA GLU A 150 17.92 35.37 -80.57
C GLU A 150 18.38 34.31 -79.59
N TYR A 151 19.72 34.15 -79.40
CA TYR A 151 20.31 33.33 -78.41
C TYR A 151 19.86 33.70 -77.00
N ASN A 152 20.00 34.97 -76.58
CA ASN A 152 19.63 35.49 -75.27
C ASN A 152 18.13 35.32 -75.04
N THR A 153 17.28 35.47 -76.07
CA THR A 153 15.83 35.21 -75.95
C THR A 153 15.52 33.71 -75.68
N ALA A 154 16.18 32.82 -76.37
CA ALA A 154 16.00 31.36 -76.16
C ALA A 154 16.53 30.93 -74.76
N GLU A 155 17.65 31.50 -74.31
CA GLU A 155 18.16 31.25 -72.97
C GLU A 155 17.20 31.73 -71.89
N ALA A 156 16.68 32.97 -72.00
CA ALA A 156 15.70 33.50 -71.06
C ALA A 156 14.44 32.65 -70.96
N GLN A 157 13.94 32.18 -72.16
CA GLN A 157 12.77 31.31 -72.25
C GLN A 157 13.01 29.95 -71.51
N TYR A 158 14.19 29.35 -71.73
CA TYR A 158 14.59 28.14 -71.05
C TYR A 158 14.70 28.35 -69.52
N LEU A 159 15.38 29.40 -69.05
CA LEU A 159 15.52 29.72 -67.67
C LEU A 159 14.16 29.94 -66.97
N MET A 160 13.21 30.62 -67.66
CA MET A 160 11.85 30.76 -67.13
C MET A 160 11.16 29.41 -66.98
N SER A 161 11.26 28.51 -67.97
CA SER A 161 10.66 27.20 -67.89
C SER A 161 11.24 26.29 -66.79
N VAL A 162 12.55 26.43 -66.49
CA VAL A 162 13.23 25.76 -65.37
C VAL A 162 12.72 26.31 -64.03
N ALA A 163 12.53 27.64 -63.93
CA ALA A 163 11.98 28.23 -62.71
C ALA A 163 10.52 27.76 -62.45
N GLU A 164 9.70 27.71 -63.52
CA GLU A 164 8.31 27.15 -63.41
C GLU A 164 8.30 25.68 -63.01
N LEU A 165 9.19 24.85 -63.58
CA LEU A 165 9.32 23.44 -63.18
C LEU A 165 9.66 23.30 -61.69
N LYS A 166 10.68 24.10 -61.24
CA LYS A 166 11.08 24.07 -59.82
C LYS A 166 9.95 24.53 -58.89
N ALA A 167 9.13 25.50 -59.30
CA ALA A 167 7.97 25.92 -58.53
C ALA A 167 6.91 24.82 -58.50
N ALA A 168 6.63 24.15 -59.62
CA ALA A 168 5.70 23.04 -59.67
C ALA A 168 6.16 21.82 -58.84
N GLU A 169 7.48 21.54 -58.82
CA GLU A 169 8.04 20.50 -57.94
C GLU A 169 7.80 20.80 -56.45
N LYS A 170 8.03 22.07 -56.06
CA LYS A 170 7.78 22.49 -54.68
C LYS A 170 6.30 22.43 -54.30
N GLN A 171 5.42 22.78 -55.24
CA GLN A 171 3.97 22.66 -55.08
C GLN A 171 3.51 21.19 -54.95
N SER A 172 4.10 20.27 -55.70
CA SER A 172 3.83 18.82 -55.60
C SER A 172 4.27 18.32 -54.21
N LEU A 173 5.46 18.67 -53.76
CA LEU A 173 5.96 18.30 -52.46
C LEU A 173 5.06 18.84 -51.31
N ALA A 174 4.61 20.09 -51.41
CA ALA A 174 3.66 20.65 -50.46
C ALA A 174 2.33 19.90 -50.43
N SER A 175 1.82 19.46 -51.58
CA SER A 175 0.60 18.66 -51.66
C SER A 175 0.77 17.25 -51.04
N GLU A 176 1.95 16.64 -51.21
CA GLU A 176 2.29 15.38 -50.56
C GLU A 176 2.28 15.50 -49.03
N PHE A 177 2.92 16.52 -48.50
CA PHE A 177 2.92 16.78 -47.03
C PHE A 177 1.51 17.07 -46.51
N ASN A 178 0.67 17.78 -47.29
CA ASN A 178 -0.73 17.96 -46.92
C ASN A 178 -1.48 16.63 -46.85
N THR A 179 -1.26 15.73 -47.81
CA THR A 179 -1.85 14.38 -47.78
C THR A 179 -1.38 13.58 -46.58
N GLN A 180 -0.10 13.64 -46.25
CA GLN A 180 0.45 12.97 -45.07
C GLN A 180 -0.14 13.53 -43.76
N SER A 181 -0.36 14.84 -43.67
CA SER A 181 -1.02 15.48 -42.51
C SER A 181 -2.47 14.98 -42.36
N VAL A 182 -3.23 14.92 -43.42
CA VAL A 182 -4.61 14.40 -43.39
C VAL A 182 -4.65 12.93 -43.08
N GLU A 183 -3.69 12.13 -43.58
CA GLU A 183 -3.55 10.71 -43.22
C GLU A 183 -3.29 10.48 -41.74
N ALA A 184 -2.46 11.33 -41.13
CA ALA A 184 -2.27 11.32 -39.67
C ALA A 184 -3.56 11.64 -38.92
N GLY A 185 -4.39 12.57 -39.42
CA GLY A 185 -5.74 12.84 -38.92
C GLY A 185 -6.67 11.62 -39.00
N LEU A 186 -6.67 10.89 -40.14
CA LEU A 186 -7.41 9.63 -40.26
C LEU A 186 -6.95 8.57 -39.27
N SER A 187 -5.64 8.42 -39.11
CA SER A 187 -5.07 7.50 -38.13
C SER A 187 -5.54 7.83 -36.70
N GLN A 188 -5.59 9.11 -36.36
CA GLN A 188 -6.09 9.56 -35.05
C GLN A 188 -7.57 9.24 -34.87
N ALA A 189 -8.42 9.53 -35.85
CA ALA A 189 -9.85 9.20 -35.81
C ALA A 189 -10.07 7.68 -35.69
N GLY A 190 -9.26 6.87 -36.38
CA GLY A 190 -9.30 5.42 -36.29
C GLY A 190 -8.87 4.88 -34.92
N LYS A 191 -7.89 5.50 -34.27
CA LYS A 191 -7.51 5.16 -32.89
C LYS A 191 -8.65 5.49 -31.93
N THR A 192 -9.27 6.65 -32.06
CA THR A 192 -10.39 7.08 -31.21
C THR A 192 -11.60 6.14 -31.37
N TYR A 193 -11.94 5.76 -32.61
CA TYR A 193 -12.98 4.77 -32.88
C TYR A 193 -12.69 3.42 -32.18
N ARG A 194 -11.46 2.90 -32.30
CA ARG A 194 -11.08 1.64 -31.63
C ARG A 194 -11.22 1.71 -30.12
N ARG A 195 -11.04 2.88 -29.50
CA ARG A 195 -11.20 3.08 -28.05
C ARG A 195 -12.64 2.98 -27.54
N THR A 196 -13.65 2.95 -28.44
CA THR A 196 -15.03 2.62 -28.09
C THR A 196 -15.19 1.17 -27.66
N THR A 197 -14.25 0.32 -28.04
CA THR A 197 -14.17 -1.09 -27.67
C THR A 197 -13.15 -1.25 -26.54
N VAL A 198 -13.65 -1.46 -25.33
CA VAL A 198 -12.81 -1.59 -24.12
C VAL A 198 -12.41 -3.06 -23.98
N ILE A 199 -11.10 -3.30 -23.93
CA ILE A 199 -10.51 -4.63 -23.81
C ILE A 199 -9.71 -4.75 -22.50
N ALA A 200 -9.53 -5.97 -22.00
CA ALA A 200 -8.74 -6.26 -20.82
C ALA A 200 -7.23 -6.00 -21.07
N PRO A 201 -6.57 -5.11 -20.32
CA PRO A 201 -5.12 -4.87 -20.44
C PRO A 201 -4.28 -6.01 -19.86
N THR A 202 -4.84 -6.78 -18.93
CA THR A 202 -4.20 -7.93 -18.26
C THR A 202 -5.20 -9.06 -18.05
N SER A 203 -4.69 -10.26 -17.82
CA SER A 203 -5.53 -11.40 -17.41
C SER A 203 -5.80 -11.31 -15.91
N GLY A 204 -6.98 -11.75 -15.47
CA GLY A 204 -7.38 -11.73 -14.05
C GLY A 204 -8.86 -12.00 -13.88
N VAL A 205 -9.38 -11.69 -12.71
CA VAL A 205 -10.80 -11.82 -12.36
C VAL A 205 -11.39 -10.41 -12.22
N ILE A 206 -12.61 -10.23 -12.72
CA ILE A 206 -13.32 -8.96 -12.58
C ILE A 206 -13.81 -8.80 -11.16
N THR A 207 -13.36 -7.73 -10.52
CA THR A 207 -13.75 -7.34 -9.16
C THR A 207 -14.30 -5.91 -9.19
N GLY A 208 -15.36 -5.64 -8.45
CA GLY A 208 -15.91 -4.31 -8.33
C GLY A 208 -16.48 -3.75 -9.63
N LEU A 209 -17.44 -4.43 -10.25
CA LEU A 209 -18.17 -3.94 -11.43
C LEU A 209 -19.12 -2.80 -11.01
N VAL A 210 -18.74 -1.56 -11.38
CA VAL A 210 -19.46 -0.33 -10.98
C VAL A 210 -20.50 0.06 -12.03
N SER A 211 -20.12 0.04 -13.31
CA SER A 211 -20.98 0.51 -14.41
C SER A 211 -21.87 -0.59 -14.98
N LYS A 212 -23.03 -0.21 -15.54
CA LYS A 212 -24.03 -1.12 -16.12
C LYS A 212 -24.30 -0.79 -17.59
N LYS A 213 -24.86 -1.77 -18.32
CA LYS A 213 -25.36 -1.56 -19.68
C LYS A 213 -26.43 -0.46 -19.70
N GLY A 214 -26.35 0.47 -20.66
CA GLY A 214 -27.21 1.64 -20.78
C GLY A 214 -26.75 2.85 -19.97
N GLU A 215 -25.67 2.73 -19.17
CA GLU A 215 -25.12 3.84 -18.42
C GLU A 215 -24.17 4.68 -19.27
N ARG A 216 -24.14 5.99 -19.01
CA ARG A 216 -23.24 6.92 -19.69
C ARG A 216 -21.96 7.11 -18.91
N VAL A 217 -20.83 6.85 -19.54
CA VAL A 217 -19.50 6.95 -18.96
C VAL A 217 -18.72 8.13 -19.54
N VAL A 218 -17.81 8.67 -18.74
CA VAL A 218 -16.93 9.78 -19.13
C VAL A 218 -15.52 9.24 -19.34
N GLY A 219 -14.92 9.58 -20.47
CA GLY A 219 -13.57 9.16 -20.83
C GLY A 219 -12.48 9.94 -20.09
N THR A 220 -11.29 9.35 -19.97
CA THR A 220 -10.13 9.90 -19.26
C THR A 220 -9.45 11.07 -19.97
N ALA A 221 -9.80 11.37 -21.23
CA ALA A 221 -9.08 12.34 -22.06
C ALA A 221 -9.10 13.80 -21.52
N GLN A 222 -10.09 14.17 -20.71
CA GLN A 222 -10.26 15.55 -20.22
C GLN A 222 -10.50 15.66 -18.71
N MET A 223 -10.85 14.57 -18.03
CA MET A 223 -11.17 14.53 -16.59
C MET A 223 -10.80 13.16 -16.01
N ALA A 224 -10.90 13.01 -14.69
CA ALA A 224 -10.85 11.69 -14.08
C ALA A 224 -12.01 10.85 -14.65
N GLY A 225 -11.67 9.83 -15.46
CA GLY A 225 -12.65 8.99 -16.12
C GLY A 225 -13.51 8.20 -15.13
N THR A 226 -14.70 7.78 -15.57
CA THR A 226 -15.58 6.90 -14.80
C THR A 226 -14.92 5.54 -14.61
N GLU A 227 -14.70 5.08 -13.38
CA GLU A 227 -14.26 3.72 -13.10
C GLU A 227 -15.41 2.75 -13.45
N MET A 228 -15.20 1.87 -14.43
CA MET A 228 -16.22 0.91 -14.84
C MET A 228 -16.13 -0.40 -14.09
N MET A 229 -14.92 -0.92 -13.94
CA MET A 229 -14.63 -2.18 -13.26
C MET A 229 -13.16 -2.26 -12.87
N ARG A 230 -12.81 -3.30 -12.11
CA ARG A 230 -11.43 -3.64 -11.76
C ARG A 230 -11.11 -5.05 -12.23
N ILE A 231 -9.88 -5.25 -12.69
CA ILE A 231 -9.34 -6.58 -12.98
C ILE A 231 -8.23 -6.84 -11.98
N SER A 232 -8.36 -7.93 -11.24
CA SER A 232 -7.47 -8.30 -10.14
C SER A 232 -6.88 -9.68 -10.35
N ASP A 233 -5.58 -9.82 -10.05
CA ASP A 233 -4.95 -11.14 -9.94
C ASP A 233 -5.18 -11.68 -8.53
N LEU A 234 -6.13 -12.61 -8.40
CA LEU A 234 -6.46 -13.23 -7.11
C LEU A 234 -5.44 -14.29 -6.65
N ASN A 235 -4.49 -14.70 -7.51
CA ASN A 235 -3.50 -15.72 -7.13
C ASN A 235 -2.45 -15.17 -6.14
N ARG A 236 -2.27 -13.85 -6.10
CA ARG A 236 -1.33 -13.19 -5.20
C ARG A 236 -2.07 -12.12 -4.41
N MET A 237 -2.25 -12.40 -3.12
CA MET A 237 -2.97 -11.51 -2.21
C MET A 237 -2.01 -10.89 -1.21
N GLU A 238 -2.20 -9.62 -0.91
CA GLU A 238 -1.47 -8.88 0.11
C GLU A 238 -2.42 -8.33 1.17
N VAL A 239 -1.93 -8.20 2.39
CA VAL A 239 -2.62 -7.45 3.44
C VAL A 239 -2.02 -6.07 3.51
N ARG A 240 -2.84 -5.05 3.47
CA ARG A 240 -2.46 -3.67 3.75
C ARG A 240 -2.87 -3.32 5.16
N VAL A 241 -1.88 -3.12 6.01
CA VAL A 241 -2.10 -2.77 7.41
C VAL A 241 -1.71 -1.33 7.69
N ASP A 242 -2.43 -0.70 8.60
CA ASP A 242 -2.16 0.64 9.07
C ASP A 242 -1.40 0.56 10.40
N VAL A 243 -0.12 0.90 10.39
CA VAL A 243 0.79 0.86 11.54
C VAL A 243 0.99 2.27 12.09
N ASN A 244 1.06 2.40 13.41
CA ASN A 244 1.29 3.68 14.08
C ASN A 244 2.75 4.15 13.92
N GLU A 245 2.97 5.46 14.04
CA GLU A 245 4.30 6.09 13.92
C GLU A 245 5.34 5.52 14.89
N ASN A 246 4.93 5.18 16.11
CA ASN A 246 5.84 4.62 17.13
C ASN A 246 6.33 3.20 16.78
N ASP A 247 5.57 2.46 16.00
CA ASP A 247 5.83 1.05 15.70
C ASP A 247 6.47 0.86 14.31
N ILE A 248 6.26 1.80 13.38
CA ILE A 248 6.77 1.69 12.01
C ILE A 248 8.32 1.64 11.96
N VAL A 249 8.98 2.31 12.89
CA VAL A 249 10.45 2.35 12.99
C VAL A 249 11.08 0.98 13.27
N ARG A 250 10.25 0.02 13.76
CA ARG A 250 10.70 -1.33 14.14
C ARG A 250 10.47 -2.35 13.04
N ILE A 251 9.78 -1.97 11.96
CA ILE A 251 9.38 -2.89 10.88
C ILE A 251 10.31 -2.72 9.70
N ASP A 252 10.91 -3.81 9.27
CA ASP A 252 11.77 -3.87 8.10
C ASP A 252 11.14 -4.70 6.98
N VAL A 253 11.52 -4.38 5.74
CA VAL A 253 11.15 -5.21 4.58
C VAL A 253 11.82 -6.57 4.70
N GLY A 254 11.01 -7.63 4.59
CA GLY A 254 11.45 -9.01 4.78
C GLY A 254 11.05 -9.61 6.11
N ASP A 255 10.51 -8.83 7.05
CA ASP A 255 9.96 -9.35 8.29
C ASP A 255 8.84 -10.34 8.03
N THR A 256 8.79 -11.40 8.84
CA THR A 256 7.71 -12.39 8.77
C THR A 256 6.50 -11.93 9.57
N ALA A 257 5.31 -12.28 9.09
CA ALA A 257 4.08 -11.92 9.76
C ALA A 257 3.13 -13.11 9.88
N ASN A 258 2.43 -13.18 10.99
CA ASN A 258 1.31 -14.07 11.20
C ASN A 258 0.02 -13.28 10.94
N ILE A 259 -0.82 -13.78 10.05
CA ILE A 259 -2.03 -13.10 9.58
C ILE A 259 -3.23 -13.91 10.06
N GLU A 260 -4.09 -13.29 10.83
CA GLU A 260 -5.37 -13.84 11.27
C GLU A 260 -6.48 -13.13 10.51
N VAL A 261 -7.22 -13.88 9.71
CA VAL A 261 -8.32 -13.36 8.88
C VAL A 261 -9.63 -13.61 9.61
N ASP A 262 -10.44 -12.58 9.82
CA ASP A 262 -11.67 -12.65 10.59
C ASP A 262 -12.67 -13.69 10.06
N ALA A 263 -12.62 -13.94 8.74
CA ALA A 263 -13.46 -14.96 8.10
C ALA A 263 -13.02 -16.41 8.38
N TYR A 264 -11.80 -16.64 8.89
CA TYR A 264 -11.21 -17.96 9.12
C TYR A 264 -10.74 -18.10 10.57
N LEU A 265 -11.69 -18.13 11.49
CA LEU A 265 -11.41 -18.24 12.93
C LEU A 265 -10.53 -19.45 13.25
N GLY A 266 -9.45 -19.20 13.99
CA GLY A 266 -8.52 -20.23 14.44
C GLY A 266 -7.50 -20.70 13.40
N LYS A 267 -7.49 -20.12 12.18
CA LYS A 267 -6.45 -20.36 11.17
C LYS A 267 -5.54 -19.14 11.08
N THR A 268 -4.24 -19.38 11.18
CA THR A 268 -3.20 -18.34 11.04
C THR A 268 -2.44 -18.55 9.74
N PHE A 269 -2.35 -17.52 8.92
CA PHE A 269 -1.61 -17.53 7.65
C PHE A 269 -0.27 -16.84 7.81
N LYS A 270 0.72 -17.24 7.04
CA LYS A 270 2.05 -16.64 7.05
C LYS A 270 2.19 -15.65 5.91
N GLY A 271 2.84 -14.52 6.20
CA GLY A 271 3.17 -13.49 5.23
C GLY A 271 4.58 -12.96 5.41
N ILE A 272 5.00 -12.16 4.43
CA ILE A 272 6.28 -11.44 4.45
C ILE A 272 6.02 -9.99 4.12
N VAL A 273 6.62 -9.07 4.87
CA VAL A 273 6.58 -7.63 4.60
C VAL A 273 7.31 -7.34 3.29
N THR A 274 6.58 -6.84 2.30
CA THR A 274 7.13 -6.51 0.97
C THR A 274 7.40 -5.03 0.81
N GLN A 275 6.62 -4.18 1.48
CA GLN A 275 6.77 -2.74 1.38
C GLN A 275 6.36 -2.06 2.68
N VAL A 276 7.15 -1.08 3.11
CA VAL A 276 6.86 -0.14 4.18
C VAL A 276 6.75 1.25 3.58
N ALA A 277 5.63 1.95 3.79
CA ALA A 277 5.42 3.28 3.24
C ALA A 277 6.36 4.31 3.91
N ASN A 278 7.03 5.12 3.09
CA ASN A 278 7.91 6.20 3.57
C ASN A 278 7.14 7.48 3.94
N SER A 279 5.86 7.55 3.62
CA SER A 279 5.01 8.71 3.92
C SER A 279 3.76 8.28 4.66
N ALA A 280 3.33 9.11 5.58
CA ALA A 280 2.09 8.90 6.30
C ALA A 280 0.87 8.95 5.36
N LYS A 281 -0.14 8.16 5.66
CA LYS A 281 -1.43 8.20 4.97
C LYS A 281 -2.12 9.54 5.29
N ALA A 282 -2.32 10.37 4.28
CA ALA A 282 -3.03 11.63 4.45
C ALA A 282 -4.51 11.35 4.76
N ASN A 283 -4.92 11.59 6.00
CA ASN A 283 -6.33 11.57 6.36
C ASN A 283 -6.95 12.93 6.05
N LEU A 284 -7.92 12.96 5.13
CA LEU A 284 -8.66 14.17 4.75
C LEU A 284 -9.67 14.66 5.80
N SER A 285 -9.72 14.07 7.00
CA SER A 285 -10.67 14.49 8.03
C SER A 285 -10.07 15.55 8.95
N THR A 286 -10.75 16.67 9.09
CA THR A 286 -10.44 17.89 9.84
C THR A 286 -10.59 17.72 11.37
N GLY A 287 -10.01 16.71 11.99
CA GLY A 287 -10.03 16.50 13.45
C GLY A 287 -8.64 16.64 14.09
N THR A 288 -8.57 17.28 15.24
CA THR A 288 -7.34 17.69 15.95
C THR A 288 -6.59 16.56 16.70
N ASP A 289 -7.10 15.33 16.72
CA ASP A 289 -6.46 14.18 17.42
C ASP A 289 -6.24 13.02 16.44
N GLN A 290 -5.30 13.18 15.49
CA GLN A 290 -5.02 12.11 14.53
C GLN A 290 -3.70 11.43 14.80
N VAL A 291 -3.78 10.15 15.14
CA VAL A 291 -2.62 9.28 15.17
C VAL A 291 -2.12 9.07 13.73
N THR A 292 -0.88 9.46 13.49
CA THR A 292 -0.20 9.26 12.21
C THR A 292 -0.07 7.77 11.92
N LYS A 293 -0.56 7.32 10.76
CA LYS A 293 -0.52 5.93 10.33
C LYS A 293 0.28 5.77 9.05
N TYR A 294 1.03 4.70 8.97
CA TYR A 294 1.83 4.30 7.81
C TYR A 294 1.30 2.99 7.25
N GLU A 295 1.21 2.90 5.94
CA GLU A 295 0.77 1.68 5.27
C GLU A 295 1.94 0.70 5.13
N VAL A 296 1.73 -0.53 5.59
CA VAL A 296 2.65 -1.65 5.38
C VAL A 296 1.95 -2.71 4.56
N LYS A 297 2.62 -3.21 3.50
CA LYS A 297 2.10 -4.28 2.66
C LYS A 297 2.78 -5.59 2.97
N ILE A 298 1.99 -6.62 3.14
CA ILE A 298 2.42 -7.94 3.57
C ILE A 298 1.86 -8.96 2.58
N LEU A 299 2.73 -9.60 1.83
CA LEU A 299 2.35 -10.65 0.88
C LEU A 299 1.98 -11.92 1.64
N ILE A 300 0.79 -12.48 1.39
CA ILE A 300 0.39 -13.77 1.95
C ILE A 300 1.09 -14.88 1.19
N LEU A 301 1.79 -15.75 1.90
CA LEU A 301 2.53 -16.86 1.28
C LEU A 301 1.58 -17.94 0.76
N PRO A 302 1.66 -18.36 -0.51
CA PRO A 302 0.82 -19.41 -1.07
C PRO A 302 0.85 -20.73 -0.31
N SER A 303 2.01 -21.07 0.27
CA SER A 303 2.16 -22.27 1.10
C SER A 303 1.30 -22.28 2.36
N SER A 304 0.93 -21.10 2.88
CA SER A 304 0.17 -21.00 4.14
C SER A 304 -1.34 -21.24 3.99
N TYR A 305 -1.88 -21.08 2.79
CA TYR A 305 -3.30 -21.30 2.51
C TYR A 305 -3.59 -22.47 1.55
N ALA A 306 -2.57 -23.25 1.21
CA ALA A 306 -2.72 -24.40 0.31
C ALA A 306 -3.74 -25.43 0.82
N GLU A 307 -3.79 -25.68 2.12
CA GLU A 307 -4.78 -26.57 2.75
C GLU A 307 -6.20 -26.04 2.60
N VAL A 308 -6.40 -24.75 2.89
CA VAL A 308 -7.72 -24.09 2.78
C VAL A 308 -8.18 -24.04 1.33
N MET A 309 -7.26 -23.87 0.39
CA MET A 309 -7.55 -23.92 -1.04
C MET A 309 -7.98 -25.33 -1.49
N ALA A 310 -7.35 -26.36 -0.96
CA ALA A 310 -7.74 -27.76 -1.23
C ALA A 310 -9.14 -28.06 -0.68
N GLU A 311 -9.48 -27.61 0.53
CA GLU A 311 -10.79 -27.71 1.13
C GLU A 311 -11.89 -27.01 0.31
N ASN A 312 -11.55 -25.90 -0.38
CA ASN A 312 -12.46 -25.07 -1.17
C ASN A 312 -12.49 -25.44 -2.68
N ASN A 313 -12.23 -26.68 -3.03
CA ASN A 313 -12.22 -27.14 -4.43
C ASN A 313 -11.28 -26.33 -5.34
N GLY A 314 -10.12 -25.92 -4.84
CA GLY A 314 -9.13 -25.15 -5.60
C GLY A 314 -9.47 -23.67 -5.79
N LYS A 315 -10.53 -23.17 -5.16
CA LYS A 315 -10.87 -21.74 -5.19
C LYS A 315 -10.04 -20.97 -4.15
N MET A 316 -9.64 -19.77 -4.54
CA MET A 316 -8.95 -18.85 -3.63
C MET A 316 -9.79 -18.58 -2.38
N PRO A 317 -9.24 -18.73 -1.17
CA PRO A 317 -9.99 -18.52 0.07
C PRO A 317 -10.22 -17.04 0.37
N PHE A 318 -9.34 -16.17 -0.11
CA PHE A 318 -9.41 -14.74 0.19
C PHE A 318 -10.18 -13.97 -0.87
N ARG A 319 -10.96 -12.98 -0.40
CA ARG A 319 -11.63 -12.00 -1.26
C ARG A 319 -11.12 -10.61 -0.93
N PRO A 320 -10.95 -9.74 -1.92
CA PRO A 320 -10.64 -8.34 -1.67
C PRO A 320 -11.63 -7.70 -0.70
N GLY A 321 -11.12 -6.92 0.26
CA GLY A 321 -11.95 -6.29 1.28
C GLY A 321 -12.13 -7.08 2.58
N MET A 322 -11.64 -8.33 2.70
CA MET A 322 -11.66 -9.06 3.96
C MET A 322 -10.76 -8.39 5.01
N SER A 323 -11.27 -8.26 6.24
CA SER A 323 -10.52 -7.74 7.38
C SER A 323 -9.60 -8.80 7.96
N SER A 324 -8.47 -8.34 8.48
CA SER A 324 -7.48 -9.20 9.13
C SER A 324 -6.71 -8.45 10.20
N THR A 325 -6.24 -9.21 11.20
CA THR A 325 -5.27 -8.75 12.20
C THR A 325 -3.92 -9.40 11.88
N VAL A 326 -2.87 -8.59 11.87
CA VAL A 326 -1.53 -9.04 11.50
C VAL A 326 -0.59 -8.81 12.66
N HIS A 327 0.16 -9.84 12.98
CA HIS A 327 1.23 -9.84 13.98
C HIS A 327 2.57 -9.90 13.25
N ILE A 328 3.22 -8.76 13.11
CA ILE A 328 4.52 -8.64 12.42
C ILE A 328 5.62 -8.95 13.41
N LEU A 329 6.41 -9.97 13.12
CA LEU A 329 7.53 -10.42 13.93
C LEU A 329 8.77 -9.65 13.48
N THR A 330 9.19 -8.67 14.29
CA THR A 330 10.29 -7.78 13.93
C THR A 330 11.63 -8.36 14.41
N LYS A 331 12.05 -8.01 15.61
CA LYS A 331 13.36 -8.38 16.13
C LYS A 331 13.29 -9.61 17.04
N THR A 332 14.05 -10.65 16.73
CA THR A 332 14.22 -11.82 17.61
C THR A 332 15.60 -11.79 18.27
N VAL A 333 15.62 -11.84 19.61
CA VAL A 333 16.85 -11.99 20.39
C VAL A 333 16.80 -13.31 21.15
N LYS A 334 17.81 -14.14 20.90
CA LYS A 334 17.87 -15.51 21.43
C LYS A 334 18.57 -15.56 22.79
N GLN A 335 18.11 -16.49 23.65
CA GLN A 335 18.76 -16.84 24.92
C GLN A 335 18.99 -15.64 25.85
N VAL A 336 18.05 -14.71 25.92
CA VAL A 336 18.09 -13.54 26.79
C VAL A 336 17.38 -13.81 28.12
N LEU A 337 17.84 -13.16 29.19
CA LEU A 337 17.19 -13.22 30.50
C LEU A 337 15.83 -12.53 30.39
N ALA A 338 14.77 -13.24 30.75
CA ALA A 338 13.41 -12.77 30.62
C ALA A 338 12.61 -12.91 31.91
N VAL A 339 11.72 -11.95 32.14
CA VAL A 339 10.71 -11.98 33.19
C VAL A 339 9.33 -11.70 32.62
N PRO A 340 8.26 -12.18 33.29
CA PRO A 340 6.89 -11.81 32.86
C PRO A 340 6.73 -10.27 32.92
N VAL A 341 6.08 -9.69 31.88
CA VAL A 341 5.78 -8.24 31.82
C VAL A 341 5.03 -7.78 33.08
N ALA A 342 4.12 -8.63 33.61
CA ALA A 342 3.37 -8.35 34.83
C ALA A 342 4.24 -8.22 36.11
N SER A 343 5.51 -8.64 36.06
CA SER A 343 6.44 -8.54 37.21
C SER A 343 7.06 -7.15 37.37
N ILE A 344 6.96 -6.31 36.36
CA ILE A 344 7.61 -5.00 36.31
C ILE A 344 6.63 -3.92 36.74
N THR A 345 7.12 -2.98 37.56
CA THR A 345 6.37 -1.80 37.96
C THR A 345 7.26 -0.57 37.98
N LEU A 346 6.65 0.60 37.85
CA LEU A 346 7.33 1.89 38.01
C LEU A 346 7.22 2.34 39.45
N LYS A 347 8.33 2.63 40.09
CA LYS A 347 8.40 3.23 41.44
C LYS A 347 9.23 4.49 41.41
N ASP A 348 8.96 5.39 42.36
CA ASP A 348 9.76 6.59 42.54
C ASP A 348 11.18 6.22 42.94
N LYS A 349 12.16 6.91 42.38
CA LYS A 349 13.57 6.72 42.68
C LYS A 349 13.88 7.33 44.04
N ASP A 350 14.52 6.56 44.92
CA ASP A 350 14.75 6.94 46.32
C ASP A 350 15.54 8.27 46.51
N SER A 351 16.09 8.85 45.44
CA SER A 351 16.97 10.03 45.48
C SER A 351 16.47 11.27 44.72
N ALA A 352 15.33 11.23 44.02
CA ALA A 352 14.84 12.37 43.24
C ALA A 352 13.31 12.43 43.23
N VAL A 353 12.78 13.60 43.50
CA VAL A 353 11.36 13.89 43.36
C VAL A 353 11.05 13.95 41.84
N ASP A 354 10.09 13.15 41.37
CA ASP A 354 9.63 13.02 39.96
C ASP A 354 10.42 12.09 39.00
N GLU A 355 11.48 11.39 39.39
CA GLU A 355 12.06 10.35 38.55
C GLU A 355 11.49 8.97 38.90
N LYS A 356 10.87 8.30 37.94
CA LYS A 356 10.38 6.92 38.03
C LYS A 356 11.43 5.96 37.49
N GLU A 357 11.64 4.84 38.18
CA GLU A 357 12.50 3.75 37.74
C GLU A 357 11.72 2.44 37.58
N GLU A 358 12.11 1.64 36.62
CA GLU A 358 11.58 0.30 36.45
C GLU A 358 12.17 -0.63 37.48
N VAL A 359 11.29 -1.29 38.23
CA VAL A 359 11.71 -2.18 39.31
C VAL A 359 10.98 -3.50 39.26
N VAL A 360 11.66 -4.53 39.79
CA VAL A 360 11.09 -5.84 40.08
C VAL A 360 11.28 -6.20 41.53
N PHE A 361 10.40 -7.04 42.06
CA PHE A 361 10.54 -7.57 43.40
C PHE A 361 11.09 -8.99 43.35
N VAL A 362 12.32 -9.18 43.80
CA VAL A 362 13.00 -10.47 43.88
C VAL A 362 12.68 -11.11 45.23
N VAL A 363 12.24 -12.35 45.24
CA VAL A 363 11.96 -13.10 46.46
C VAL A 363 13.22 -13.81 46.92
N ASN A 364 13.66 -13.49 48.16
CA ASN A 364 14.76 -14.19 48.85
C ASN A 364 14.27 -14.59 50.24
N ASN A 365 14.24 -15.87 50.55
CA ASN A 365 13.79 -16.41 51.85
C ASN A 365 12.48 -15.80 52.38
N ASN A 366 11.44 -15.76 51.50
CA ASN A 366 10.12 -15.18 51.79
C ASN A 366 10.12 -13.66 52.08
N VAL A 367 11.18 -12.95 51.73
CA VAL A 367 11.27 -11.50 51.81
C VAL A 367 11.49 -10.96 50.39
N VAL A 368 10.77 -9.92 50.02
CA VAL A 368 10.96 -9.25 48.72
C VAL A 368 12.02 -8.17 48.83
N ILE A 369 12.86 -8.10 47.81
CA ILE A 369 13.90 -7.09 47.66
C ILE A 369 13.59 -6.30 46.37
N LYS A 370 13.42 -4.99 46.50
CA LYS A 370 13.27 -4.07 45.36
C LYS A 370 14.58 -4.03 44.58
N ARG A 371 14.55 -4.29 43.27
CA ARG A 371 15.70 -4.14 42.37
C ARG A 371 15.34 -3.28 41.20
N ALA A 372 16.11 -2.24 40.96
CA ALA A 372 16.06 -1.48 39.72
C ALA A 372 16.59 -2.33 38.56
N ILE A 373 15.92 -2.27 37.44
CA ILE A 373 16.25 -3.02 36.25
C ILE A 373 16.32 -2.09 35.03
N THR A 374 16.96 -2.59 33.96
CA THR A 374 16.88 -1.99 32.64
C THR A 374 16.28 -3.03 31.70
N THR A 375 15.24 -2.66 31.02
CA THR A 375 14.52 -3.54 30.12
C THR A 375 15.00 -3.40 28.67
N GLY A 376 14.69 -4.38 27.82
CA GLY A 376 14.97 -4.41 26.41
C GLY A 376 13.70 -4.68 25.60
N ILE A 377 13.78 -5.57 24.62
CA ILE A 377 12.63 -5.97 23.81
C ILE A 377 11.64 -6.80 24.63
N GLN A 378 10.38 -6.73 24.21
CA GLN A 378 9.30 -7.49 24.87
C GLN A 378 8.42 -8.21 23.83
N ASP A 379 7.84 -9.31 24.27
CA ASP A 379 6.71 -9.96 23.59
C ASP A 379 5.41 -9.78 24.41
N THR A 380 4.36 -10.51 24.05
CA THR A 380 3.06 -10.44 24.74
C THR A 380 3.11 -10.92 26.19
N ARG A 381 4.12 -11.69 26.63
CA ARG A 381 4.22 -12.32 27.96
C ARG A 381 5.48 -11.95 28.72
N TYR A 382 6.60 -11.81 28.04
CA TYR A 382 7.92 -11.66 28.62
C TYR A 382 8.64 -10.42 28.11
N ILE A 383 9.49 -9.86 28.95
CA ILE A 383 10.34 -8.72 28.62
C ILE A 383 11.79 -9.07 28.92
N GLN A 384 12.69 -8.67 28.06
CA GLN A 384 14.12 -8.84 28.22
C GLN A 384 14.66 -7.96 29.34
N ILE A 385 15.51 -8.53 30.16
CA ILE A 385 16.28 -7.79 31.17
C ILE A 385 17.73 -7.62 30.73
N LEU A 386 18.13 -6.37 30.56
CA LEU A 386 19.50 -6.00 30.18
C LEU A 386 20.43 -5.93 31.40
N SER A 387 19.92 -5.43 32.54
CA SER A 387 20.67 -5.34 33.78
C SER A 387 19.76 -5.40 35.01
N GLY A 388 20.33 -5.71 36.19
CA GLY A 388 19.61 -5.73 37.45
C GLY A 388 19.25 -7.12 38.02
N LEU A 389 19.16 -8.16 37.16
CA LEU A 389 18.84 -9.53 37.59
C LEU A 389 19.88 -10.55 37.13
N LYS A 390 19.89 -11.69 37.81
CA LYS A 390 20.73 -12.85 37.47
C LYS A 390 19.85 -14.04 37.05
N PRO A 391 20.35 -14.93 36.19
CA PRO A 391 19.66 -16.20 35.90
C PRO A 391 19.42 -16.98 37.21
N GLY A 392 18.18 -17.43 37.43
CA GLY A 392 17.77 -18.15 38.63
C GLY A 392 17.18 -17.27 39.75
N ASP A 393 17.20 -15.94 39.61
CA ASP A 393 16.48 -15.06 40.55
C ASP A 393 14.97 -15.36 40.45
N VAL A 394 14.27 -15.35 41.59
CA VAL A 394 12.81 -15.60 41.64
C VAL A 394 12.11 -14.25 41.77
N VAL A 395 11.32 -13.87 40.79
CA VAL A 395 10.62 -12.60 40.73
C VAL A 395 9.11 -12.76 40.95
N VAL A 396 8.50 -11.79 41.64
CA VAL A 396 7.05 -11.77 41.85
C VAL A 396 6.34 -11.49 40.53
N SER A 397 5.40 -12.37 40.11
CA SER A 397 4.69 -12.25 38.85
C SER A 397 3.19 -11.97 39.01
N ALA A 398 2.60 -12.19 40.18
CA ALA A 398 1.18 -11.90 40.45
C ALA A 398 0.91 -11.78 41.97
N PRO A 399 -0.19 -11.12 42.38
CA PRO A 399 -1.09 -10.30 41.55
C PRO A 399 -0.50 -8.91 41.30
N TYR A 400 -0.81 -8.30 40.18
CA TYR A 400 -0.30 -6.98 39.77
C TYR A 400 -0.60 -5.89 40.81
N GLU A 401 -1.78 -5.94 41.47
CA GLU A 401 -2.16 -5.02 42.54
C GLU A 401 -1.17 -5.07 43.72
N ALA A 402 -0.67 -6.26 44.08
CA ALA A 402 0.32 -6.40 45.14
C ALA A 402 1.64 -5.78 44.70
N ILE A 403 2.10 -6.05 43.47
CA ILE A 403 3.37 -5.54 42.92
C ILE A 403 3.36 -4.00 42.90
N ASN A 404 2.25 -3.43 42.38
CA ASN A 404 2.18 -1.99 42.16
C ASN A 404 1.88 -1.18 43.43
N LEU A 405 0.98 -1.67 44.30
CA LEU A 405 0.45 -0.86 45.40
C LEU A 405 0.90 -1.32 46.81
N LYS A 406 1.14 -2.61 47.03
CA LYS A 406 1.29 -3.16 48.38
C LYS A 406 2.71 -3.56 48.75
N LEU A 407 3.53 -3.97 47.76
CA LEU A 407 4.87 -4.44 48.03
C LEU A 407 5.85 -3.28 48.28
N MET A 408 6.59 -3.40 49.38
CA MET A 408 7.69 -2.51 49.74
C MET A 408 8.96 -3.33 49.94
N ASP A 409 10.12 -2.68 49.83
CA ASP A 409 11.40 -3.33 50.07
C ASP A 409 11.49 -3.93 51.49
N GLY A 410 12.04 -5.15 51.59
CA GLY A 410 12.15 -5.87 52.85
C GLY A 410 10.87 -6.51 53.40
N GLN A 411 9.77 -6.48 52.67
CA GLN A 411 8.48 -7.01 53.14
C GLN A 411 8.41 -8.54 53.03
N LYS A 412 7.79 -9.18 54.04
CA LYS A 412 7.51 -10.63 54.03
C LYS A 412 6.36 -10.96 53.14
N VAL A 413 6.53 -12.00 52.33
CA VAL A 413 5.52 -12.53 51.40
C VAL A 413 5.40 -14.03 51.55
N GLN A 414 4.22 -14.55 51.22
CA GLN A 414 3.96 -15.98 51.07
C GLN A 414 3.87 -16.31 49.60
N VAL A 415 4.85 -17.04 49.07
CA VAL A 415 4.81 -17.54 47.71
C VAL A 415 3.78 -18.66 47.59
N VAL A 416 2.82 -18.53 46.70
CA VAL A 416 1.75 -19.49 46.44
C VAL A 416 1.63 -19.72 44.95
N ASP A 417 1.02 -20.82 44.56
CA ASP A 417 0.77 -21.08 43.15
C ASP A 417 -0.17 -20.04 42.54
N LYS A 418 0.11 -19.65 41.29
CA LYS A 418 -0.65 -18.61 40.55
C LYS A 418 -2.15 -18.91 40.52
N GLU A 419 -2.53 -20.19 40.36
CA GLU A 419 -3.93 -20.63 40.35
C GLU A 419 -4.64 -20.38 41.66
N SER A 420 -3.95 -20.57 42.80
CA SER A 420 -4.52 -20.40 44.14
C SER A 420 -4.79 -18.93 44.54
N LEU A 421 -4.27 -17.95 43.77
CA LEU A 421 -4.52 -16.52 43.99
C LEU A 421 -5.88 -16.06 43.44
N PHE A 422 -6.43 -16.78 42.50
CA PHE A 422 -7.68 -16.42 41.77
C PHE A 422 -8.86 -17.27 42.11
N VAL A 423 -8.72 -18.23 43.09
CA VAL A 423 -9.88 -19.00 43.57
C VAL A 423 -10.69 -18.09 44.50
N PRO A 424 -12.00 -17.87 44.21
CA PRO A 424 -12.86 -17.11 45.10
C PRO A 424 -12.93 -17.85 46.46
N LYS A 425 -12.75 -17.13 47.54
CA LYS A 425 -13.10 -17.67 48.86
C LYS A 425 -14.61 -17.80 48.88
N GLU A 426 -15.09 -19.07 48.98
CA GLU A 426 -16.45 -19.36 49.40
C GLU A 426 -16.73 -18.74 50.80
#